data_aef54fc2d5ab808346a4195d3a8692fc
#
_entry.id   aef54fc2d5ab808346a4195d3a8692fc
#
_cell.length_a   1.000
_cell.length_b   1.000
_cell.length_c   1.000
_cell.angle_alpha   90.00
_cell.angle_beta   90.00
_cell.angle_gamma   90.00
#
_symmetry.space_group_name_H-M   'P 1'
#
loop_
_entity.id
_entity.type
_entity.pdbx_description
1 polymer ?
#
loop_
_entity_poly.entity_id
_entity_poly.type
_entity_poly.pdbx_seq_one_letter_code
_entity_poly.pdbx_strand_id
1 'polypeptide(L)'
;MARVPYINREDLKESHQGIYDNIAKTRGKVSNVFSALLNNPDATKAVTTLGEYIRYNSPLDPIIRETAILTTAHEMKNSYEWAQHEPVARQVGVRDEVIKSILSGKGPMGLPAKEGIFIQSAKELVKTGTVTDRT
;
A
#
# COMPACT_ATOMS: atom_id res chain seq x y z
N MET A 1 18.22 4.33 0.58
CA MET A 1 18.86 3.39 1.55
C MET A 1 18.12 3.51 2.86
N ALA A 2 17.72 2.41 3.49
CA ALA A 2 17.08 2.46 4.80
C ALA A 2 18.07 2.97 5.86
N ARG A 3 17.56 3.66 6.89
CA ARG A 3 18.37 4.12 8.03
C ARG A 3 18.55 3.06 9.10
N VAL A 4 17.85 1.94 8.97
CA VAL A 4 17.91 0.77 9.85
C VAL A 4 18.37 -0.44 9.05
N PRO A 5 19.00 -1.46 9.66
CA PRO A 5 19.40 -2.65 8.95
C PRO A 5 18.19 -3.38 8.36
N TYR A 6 18.41 -4.07 7.25
CA TYR A 6 17.45 -5.06 6.74
C TYR A 6 17.69 -6.38 7.49
N ILE A 7 16.65 -6.85 8.14
CA ILE A 7 16.69 -8.07 8.95
C ILE A 7 16.29 -9.25 8.07
N ASN A 8 17.15 -10.27 8.03
CA ASN A 8 16.87 -11.54 7.40
C ASN A 8 16.38 -12.56 8.45
N ARG A 9 15.99 -13.74 7.99
CA ARG A 9 15.46 -14.80 8.86
C ARG A 9 16.44 -15.21 9.95
N GLU A 10 17.71 -15.38 9.58
CA GLU A 10 18.80 -15.77 10.46
C GLU A 10 19.20 -14.73 11.51
N ASP A 11 18.85 -13.48 11.29
CA ASP A 11 19.09 -12.40 12.27
C ASP A 11 18.04 -12.40 13.39
N LEU A 12 16.93 -13.13 13.20
CA LEU A 12 15.85 -13.22 14.17
C LEU A 12 16.05 -14.34 15.17
N LYS A 13 15.64 -14.10 16.43
CA LYS A 13 15.48 -15.18 17.40
C LYS A 13 14.54 -16.25 16.84
N GLU A 14 14.76 -17.51 17.19
CA GLU A 14 13.97 -18.65 16.73
C GLU A 14 12.47 -18.44 16.93
N SER A 15 12.06 -17.86 18.07
CA SER A 15 10.67 -17.54 18.39
C SER A 15 10.01 -16.52 17.43
N HIS A 16 10.80 -15.76 16.68
CA HIS A 16 10.30 -14.74 15.74
C HIS A 16 10.46 -15.12 14.26
N GLN A 17 11.21 -16.18 13.96
CA GLN A 17 11.43 -16.62 12.56
C GLN A 17 10.13 -16.94 11.83
N GLY A 18 9.12 -17.45 12.54
CA GLY A 18 7.79 -17.71 11.99
C GLY A 18 7.09 -16.46 11.43
N ILE A 19 7.44 -15.26 11.91
CA ILE A 19 6.91 -14.00 11.35
C ILE A 19 7.49 -13.77 9.95
N TYR A 20 8.80 -13.94 9.79
CA TYR A 20 9.48 -13.86 8.49
C TYR A 20 8.91 -14.87 7.49
N ASP A 21 8.77 -16.11 7.93
CA ASP A 21 8.27 -17.22 7.11
C ASP A 21 6.81 -16.97 6.65
N ASN A 22 5.96 -16.42 7.52
CA ASN A 22 4.59 -16.06 7.16
C ASN A 22 4.55 -14.94 6.11
N ILE A 23 5.39 -13.91 6.24
CA ILE A 23 5.49 -12.84 5.26
C ILE A 23 5.93 -13.41 3.90
N ALA A 24 6.95 -14.25 3.87
CA ALA A 24 7.44 -14.89 2.65
C ALA A 24 6.36 -15.75 1.99
N LYS A 25 5.61 -16.53 2.77
CA LYS A 25 4.52 -17.40 2.32
C LYS A 25 3.37 -16.61 1.70
N THR A 26 2.90 -15.56 2.38
CA THR A 26 1.69 -14.81 1.97
C THR A 26 1.95 -13.81 0.85
N ARG A 27 3.20 -13.32 0.72
CA ARG A 27 3.57 -12.26 -0.23
C ARG A 27 4.56 -12.71 -1.30
N GLY A 28 4.96 -13.99 -1.30
CA GLY A 28 5.94 -14.56 -2.22
C GLY A 28 7.40 -14.23 -1.87
N LYS A 29 7.64 -13.13 -1.16
CA LYS A 29 8.97 -12.70 -0.68
C LYS A 29 8.85 -11.73 0.48
N VAL A 30 9.93 -11.59 1.26
CA VAL A 30 10.06 -10.50 2.23
C VAL A 30 10.70 -9.31 1.53
N SER A 31 9.91 -8.27 1.28
CA SER A 31 10.39 -7.04 0.65
C SER A 31 11.16 -6.17 1.64
N ASN A 32 11.93 -5.20 1.13
CA ASN A 32 12.77 -4.32 1.95
C ASN A 32 12.00 -3.60 3.05
N VAL A 33 10.74 -3.22 2.83
CA VAL A 33 9.91 -2.58 3.86
C VAL A 33 9.68 -3.52 5.05
N PHE A 34 9.40 -4.79 4.79
CA PHE A 34 9.22 -5.77 5.86
C PHE A 34 10.53 -6.16 6.53
N SER A 35 11.61 -6.30 5.76
CA SER A 35 12.96 -6.49 6.31
C SER A 35 13.35 -5.35 7.27
N ALA A 36 13.01 -4.11 6.93
CA ALA A 36 13.25 -2.96 7.81
C ALA A 36 12.33 -2.98 9.05
N LEU A 37 11.05 -3.34 8.90
CA LEU A 37 10.10 -3.45 10.02
C LEU A 37 10.49 -4.55 11.01
N LEU A 38 11.14 -5.63 10.56
CA LEU A 38 11.58 -6.75 11.40
C LEU A 38 12.64 -6.39 12.45
N ASN A 39 13.14 -5.15 12.46
CA ASN A 39 13.85 -4.61 13.63
C ASN A 39 12.97 -4.59 14.89
N ASN A 40 11.63 -4.63 14.74
CA ASN A 40 10.68 -4.91 15.80
C ASN A 40 9.71 -6.00 15.33
N PRO A 41 9.99 -7.29 15.61
CA PRO A 41 9.23 -8.40 15.10
C PRO A 41 7.75 -8.39 15.54
N ASP A 42 7.45 -8.01 16.78
CA ASP A 42 6.08 -8.00 17.29
C ASP A 42 5.22 -6.92 16.61
N ALA A 43 5.77 -5.73 16.44
CA ALA A 43 5.11 -4.68 15.66
C ALA A 43 4.94 -5.10 14.18
N THR A 44 5.94 -5.76 13.60
CA THR A 44 5.86 -6.29 12.23
C THR A 44 4.74 -7.31 12.11
N LYS A 45 4.60 -8.22 13.07
CA LYS A 45 3.50 -9.20 13.10
C LYS A 45 2.13 -8.50 13.06
N ALA A 46 1.92 -7.48 13.90
CA ALA A 46 0.66 -6.74 13.93
C ALA A 46 0.35 -6.05 12.59
N VAL A 47 1.33 -5.33 12.04
CA VAL A 47 1.20 -4.62 10.74
C VAL A 47 0.95 -5.59 9.59
N THR A 48 1.68 -6.70 9.53
CA THR A 48 1.52 -7.68 8.44
C THR A 48 0.21 -8.43 8.53
N THR A 49 -0.29 -8.73 9.73
CA THR A 49 -1.62 -9.34 9.94
C THR A 49 -2.73 -8.41 9.44
N LEU A 50 -2.69 -7.12 9.81
CA LEU A 50 -3.64 -6.13 9.31
C LEU A 50 -3.56 -5.99 7.78
N GLY A 51 -2.34 -5.87 7.24
CA GLY A 51 -2.11 -5.74 5.80
C GLY A 51 -2.54 -6.99 5.01
N GLU A 52 -2.43 -8.19 5.58
CA GLU A 52 -2.91 -9.43 4.99
C GLU A 52 -4.44 -9.45 4.92
N TYR A 53 -5.11 -9.04 6.00
CA TYR A 53 -6.56 -8.90 5.99
C TYR A 53 -7.04 -7.92 4.92
N ILE A 54 -6.48 -6.71 4.87
CA ILE A 54 -6.86 -5.67 3.91
C ILE A 54 -6.65 -6.17 2.47
N ARG A 55 -5.54 -6.86 2.21
CA ARG A 55 -5.15 -7.26 0.86
C ARG A 55 -5.92 -8.48 0.34
N TYR A 56 -6.18 -9.47 1.20
CA TYR A 56 -6.65 -10.78 0.75
C TYR A 56 -8.02 -11.17 1.31
N ASN A 57 -8.44 -10.61 2.44
CA ASN A 57 -9.63 -11.06 3.16
C ASN A 57 -10.71 -9.98 3.31
N SER A 58 -10.41 -8.70 3.04
CA SER A 58 -11.41 -7.64 3.12
C SER A 58 -12.36 -7.68 1.91
N PRO A 59 -13.62 -7.23 2.07
CA PRO A 59 -14.57 -7.11 0.97
C PRO A 59 -14.28 -5.92 0.05
N LEU A 60 -13.20 -5.18 0.29
CA LEU A 60 -12.85 -4.00 -0.51
C LEU A 60 -12.43 -4.42 -1.92
N ASP A 61 -13.09 -3.84 -2.92
CA ASP A 61 -12.74 -4.04 -4.33
C ASP A 61 -11.25 -3.77 -4.58
N PRO A 62 -10.51 -4.70 -5.19
CA PRO A 62 -9.09 -4.53 -5.46
C PRO A 62 -8.74 -3.28 -6.28
N ILE A 63 -9.60 -2.89 -7.24
CA ILE A 63 -9.42 -1.67 -8.04
C ILE A 63 -9.48 -0.43 -7.15
N ILE A 64 -10.46 -0.38 -6.24
CA ILE A 64 -10.61 0.73 -5.28
C ILE A 64 -9.40 0.79 -4.36
N ARG A 65 -8.99 -0.36 -3.80
CA ARG A 65 -7.84 -0.46 -2.90
C ARG A 65 -6.57 0.07 -3.57
N GLU A 66 -6.24 -0.43 -4.76
CA GLU A 66 -5.01 -0.02 -5.44
C GLU A 66 -5.08 1.45 -5.92
N THR A 67 -6.25 1.94 -6.30
CA THR A 67 -6.45 3.38 -6.62
C THR A 67 -6.15 4.26 -5.41
N ALA A 68 -6.65 3.90 -4.23
CA ALA A 68 -6.38 4.63 -2.98
C ALA A 68 -4.91 4.55 -2.58
N ILE A 69 -4.27 3.38 -2.70
CA ILE A 69 -2.84 3.20 -2.41
C ILE A 69 -1.97 4.06 -3.34
N LEU A 70 -2.20 4.01 -4.65
CA LEU A 70 -1.45 4.82 -5.62
C LEU A 70 -1.64 6.32 -5.38
N THR A 71 -2.87 6.75 -5.09
CA THR A 71 -3.14 8.15 -4.77
C THR A 71 -2.38 8.60 -3.52
N THR A 72 -2.42 7.80 -2.47
CA THR A 72 -1.70 8.07 -1.22
C THR A 72 -0.18 8.11 -1.46
N ALA A 73 0.36 7.14 -2.20
CA ALA A 73 1.78 7.10 -2.55
C ALA A 73 2.21 8.36 -3.33
N HIS A 74 1.39 8.82 -4.29
CA HIS A 74 1.64 10.03 -5.06
C HIS A 74 1.63 11.29 -4.18
N GLU A 75 0.57 11.49 -3.38
CA GLU A 75 0.43 12.67 -2.51
C GLU A 75 1.53 12.73 -1.44
N MET A 76 1.97 11.57 -0.94
CA MET A 76 3.09 11.44 0.01
C MET A 76 4.47 11.48 -0.64
N LYS A 77 4.55 11.58 -1.99
CA LYS A 77 5.79 11.50 -2.78
C LYS A 77 6.61 10.24 -2.47
N ASN A 78 5.94 9.14 -2.22
CA ASN A 78 6.53 7.85 -1.90
C ASN A 78 6.74 7.02 -3.17
N SER A 79 7.88 7.22 -3.82
CA SER A 79 8.24 6.50 -5.07
C SER A 79 8.42 5.00 -4.87
N TYR A 80 8.79 4.56 -3.66
CA TYR A 80 8.91 3.13 -3.36
C TYR A 80 7.54 2.44 -3.38
N GLU A 81 6.55 2.97 -2.67
CA GLU A 81 5.18 2.43 -2.67
C GLU A 81 4.56 2.49 -4.07
N TRP A 82 4.75 3.60 -4.79
CA TRP A 82 4.31 3.71 -6.18
C TRP A 82 4.84 2.56 -7.02
N ALA A 83 6.17 2.33 -7.01
CA ALA A 83 6.81 1.30 -7.82
C ALA A 83 6.37 -0.13 -7.46
N GLN A 84 6.00 -0.36 -6.19
CA GLN A 84 5.48 -1.66 -5.76
C GLN A 84 4.02 -1.89 -6.16
N HIS A 85 3.20 -0.84 -6.15
CA HIS A 85 1.76 -0.95 -6.33
C HIS A 85 1.27 -0.66 -7.75
N GLU A 86 1.98 0.09 -8.59
CA GLU A 86 1.56 0.34 -9.97
C GLU A 86 1.38 -0.95 -10.80
N PRO A 87 2.31 -1.93 -10.76
CA PRO A 87 2.12 -3.20 -11.46
C PRO A 87 0.90 -3.98 -10.94
N VAL A 88 0.68 -3.96 -9.63
CA VAL A 88 -0.49 -4.63 -9.01
C VAL A 88 -1.78 -3.95 -9.42
N ALA A 89 -1.82 -2.62 -9.42
CA ALA A 89 -2.98 -1.83 -9.85
C ALA A 89 -3.38 -2.18 -11.30
N ARG A 90 -2.41 -2.26 -12.20
CA ARG A 90 -2.64 -2.68 -13.58
C ARG A 90 -3.16 -4.12 -13.66
N GLN A 91 -2.59 -5.02 -12.90
CA GLN A 91 -2.99 -6.43 -12.85
C GLN A 91 -4.44 -6.61 -12.37
N VAL A 92 -4.89 -5.83 -11.38
CA VAL A 92 -6.28 -5.91 -10.88
C VAL A 92 -7.27 -5.12 -11.73
N GLY A 93 -6.82 -4.39 -12.75
CA GLY A 93 -7.67 -3.70 -13.71
C GLY A 93 -7.90 -2.21 -13.47
N VAL A 94 -7.03 -1.54 -12.69
CA VAL A 94 -7.04 -0.06 -12.63
C VAL A 94 -6.69 0.49 -14.01
N ARG A 95 -7.58 1.29 -14.59
CA ARG A 95 -7.42 1.81 -15.96
C ARG A 95 -6.27 2.81 -16.06
N ASP A 96 -5.63 2.86 -17.23
CA ASP A 96 -4.53 3.80 -17.50
C ASP A 96 -4.91 5.27 -17.27
N GLU A 97 -6.15 5.64 -17.59
CA GLU A 97 -6.66 7.00 -17.37
C GLU A 97 -6.68 7.37 -15.90
N VAL A 98 -7.01 6.42 -15.02
CA VAL A 98 -6.98 6.61 -13.56
C VAL A 98 -5.55 6.83 -13.08
N ILE A 99 -4.62 5.98 -13.51
CA ILE A 99 -3.19 6.09 -13.15
C ILE A 99 -2.62 7.44 -13.65
N LYS A 100 -2.91 7.82 -14.89
CA LYS A 100 -2.51 9.12 -15.45
C LYS A 100 -3.11 10.31 -14.70
N SER A 101 -4.38 10.20 -14.30
CA SER A 101 -5.04 11.23 -13.49
C SER A 101 -4.35 11.43 -12.15
N ILE A 102 -4.01 10.34 -11.46
CA ILE A 102 -3.25 10.40 -10.20
C ILE A 102 -1.88 11.07 -10.42
N LEU A 103 -1.11 10.61 -11.41
CA LEU A 103 0.21 11.16 -11.73
C LEU A 103 0.19 12.65 -12.10
N SER A 104 -0.89 13.12 -12.75
CA SER A 104 -1.02 14.53 -13.10
C SER A 104 -1.17 15.45 -11.89
N GLY A 105 -1.61 14.92 -10.75
CA GLY A 105 -1.94 15.68 -9.54
C GLY A 105 -3.14 16.61 -9.66
N LYS A 106 -3.74 16.71 -10.86
CA LYS A 106 -4.84 17.66 -11.15
C LYS A 106 -6.20 17.23 -10.60
N GLY A 107 -6.28 16.03 -10.01
CA GLY A 107 -7.52 15.46 -9.53
C GLY A 107 -8.27 14.65 -10.59
N PRO A 108 -9.45 14.11 -10.26
CA PRO A 108 -10.16 13.11 -11.06
C PRO A 108 -10.92 13.66 -12.26
N MET A 109 -10.47 14.76 -12.87
CA MET A 109 -11.16 15.38 -14.01
C MET A 109 -11.25 14.41 -15.19
N GLY A 110 -12.46 14.26 -15.73
CA GLY A 110 -12.72 13.38 -16.88
C GLY A 110 -12.87 11.90 -16.52
N LEU A 111 -12.81 11.54 -15.24
CA LEU A 111 -13.08 10.17 -14.78
C LEU A 111 -14.55 10.02 -14.35
N PRO A 112 -15.13 8.81 -14.46
CA PRO A 112 -16.41 8.49 -13.83
C PRO A 112 -16.39 8.82 -12.33
N ALA A 113 -17.52 9.29 -11.81
CA ALA A 113 -17.66 9.71 -10.41
C ALA A 113 -17.18 8.63 -9.42
N LYS A 114 -17.51 7.35 -9.70
CA LYS A 114 -17.11 6.21 -8.86
C LYS A 114 -15.60 6.06 -8.73
N GLU A 115 -14.83 6.32 -9.79
CA GLU A 115 -13.35 6.27 -9.75
C GLU A 115 -12.79 7.56 -9.14
N GLY A 116 -13.37 8.69 -9.49
CA GLY A 116 -12.94 10.01 -9.02
C GLY A 116 -13.05 10.18 -7.52
N ILE A 117 -14.10 9.62 -6.92
CA ILE A 117 -14.35 9.77 -5.47
C ILE A 117 -13.24 9.15 -4.63
N PHE A 118 -12.69 8.01 -5.03
CA PHE A 118 -11.60 7.36 -4.27
C PHE A 118 -10.28 8.11 -4.38
N ILE A 119 -9.99 8.71 -5.54
CA ILE A 119 -8.84 9.61 -5.69
C ILE A 119 -9.02 10.82 -4.78
N GLN A 120 -10.21 11.44 -4.81
CA GLN A 120 -10.49 12.63 -4.02
C GLN A 120 -10.42 12.33 -2.51
N SER A 121 -11.05 11.25 -2.05
CA SER A 121 -11.02 10.83 -0.64
C SER A 121 -9.59 10.63 -0.14
N ALA A 122 -8.76 9.91 -0.89
CA ALA A 122 -7.37 9.67 -0.50
C ALA A 122 -6.55 10.98 -0.46
N LYS A 123 -6.78 11.90 -1.42
CA LYS A 123 -6.13 13.23 -1.42
C LYS A 123 -6.55 14.06 -0.21
N GLU A 124 -7.83 14.12 0.09
CA GLU A 124 -8.35 14.87 1.24
C GLU A 124 -7.78 14.31 2.54
N LEU A 125 -7.84 12.99 2.73
CA LEU A 125 -7.32 12.34 3.93
C LEU A 125 -5.83 12.64 4.15
N VAL A 126 -5.02 12.57 3.10
CA VAL A 126 -3.58 12.88 3.19
C VAL A 126 -3.33 14.36 3.50
N LYS A 127 -4.11 15.27 2.91
CA LYS A 127 -3.87 16.72 3.04
C LYS A 127 -4.45 17.32 4.31
N THR A 128 -5.61 16.85 4.74
CA THR A 128 -6.38 17.49 5.81
C THR A 128 -6.66 16.58 7.00
N GLY A 129 -6.37 15.28 6.88
CA GLY A 129 -6.70 14.27 7.90
C GLY A 129 -8.20 13.90 7.96
N THR A 130 -9.02 14.46 7.08
CA THR A 130 -10.48 14.22 7.04
C THR A 130 -10.97 14.08 5.60
N VAL A 131 -12.08 13.38 5.42
CA VAL A 131 -12.81 13.32 4.15
C VAL A 131 -14.08 14.17 4.30
N THR A 132 -14.41 14.97 3.29
CA THR A 132 -15.57 15.86 3.35
C THR A 132 -16.86 15.12 2.99
N ASP A 133 -18.01 15.62 3.48
CA ASP A 133 -19.34 15.07 3.15
C ASP A 133 -19.71 15.18 1.66
N ARG A 134 -18.91 15.90 0.87
CA ARG A 134 -19.09 16.04 -0.58
C ARG A 134 -18.35 14.98 -1.38
N THR A 135 -17.45 14.26 -0.71
CA THR A 135 -16.68 13.14 -1.25
C THR A 135 -17.29 11.84 -0.82
#